data_bfbb8ff2642f0053903389c1cfca7e56
#
_entry.id   bfbb8ff2642f0053903389c1cfca7e56
#
_cell.length_a   1.000
_cell.length_b   1.000
_cell.length_c   1.000
_cell.angle_alpha   90.00
_cell.angle_beta   90.00
_cell.angle_gamma   90.00
#
_symmetry.space_group_name_H-M   'P 1'
#
loop_
_entity.id
_entity.type
_entity.pdbx_description
1 polymer ?
#
loop_
_entity_poly.entity_id
_entity_poly.type
_entity_poly.pdbx_seq_one_letter_code
_entity_poly.pdbx_strand_id
1 'polypeptide(L)'
;MTAATDPAQEAQWKRWRSVADLYHAYFTGLILTVVTRRGTADAAEFVFRVFRRQQQERFLPGLEKLGLSHLPPAVAAAQYHYLSNWIGGVHVEYMYESDRKALIRYPPPRWIWKGTAICGLPGEVSRAMLRGWHANNGVALRDLRLGFVCTKQSVDGQDGLEGYYCEYDHPPELDQRPVFAR
;
A
#
# COMPACT_ATOMS: atom_id res chain seq x y z
N MET A 1 19.40 22.45 14.09
CA MET A 1 19.31 23.49 13.04
C MET A 1 18.59 22.84 11.84
N THR A 2 17.30 23.13 11.66
CA THR A 2 16.55 22.75 10.47
C THR A 2 16.97 23.68 9.35
N ALA A 3 17.61 23.15 8.29
CA ALA A 3 17.91 23.93 7.09
C ALA A 3 16.60 24.51 6.55
N ALA A 4 16.58 25.82 6.28
CA ALA A 4 15.43 26.47 5.67
C ALA A 4 15.20 25.85 4.28
N THR A 5 14.01 25.31 4.04
CA THR A 5 13.65 24.71 2.76
C THR A 5 13.57 25.82 1.72
N ASP A 6 14.17 25.64 0.55
CA ASP A 6 14.10 26.57 -0.57
C ASP A 6 12.62 26.80 -0.94
N PRO A 7 12.15 28.07 -1.02
CA PRO A 7 10.77 28.38 -1.40
C PRO A 7 10.34 27.82 -2.75
N ALA A 8 11.26 27.70 -3.72
CA ALA A 8 10.98 27.09 -5.02
C ALA A 8 10.72 25.58 -4.88
N GLN A 9 11.49 24.90 -4.03
CA GLN A 9 11.30 23.50 -3.73
C GLN A 9 9.97 23.25 -2.99
N GLU A 10 9.63 24.10 -2.04
CA GLU A 10 8.34 24.01 -1.34
C GLU A 10 7.14 24.21 -2.29
N ALA A 11 7.23 25.19 -3.22
CA ALA A 11 6.21 25.40 -4.24
C ALA A 11 6.07 24.20 -5.18
N GLN A 12 7.17 23.55 -5.54
CA GLN A 12 7.17 22.33 -6.34
C GLN A 12 6.50 21.18 -5.61
N TRP A 13 6.80 20.97 -4.33
CA TRP A 13 6.15 19.95 -3.50
C TRP A 13 4.63 20.16 -3.38
N LYS A 14 4.19 21.40 -3.20
CA LYS A 14 2.75 21.74 -3.16
C LYS A 14 2.04 21.38 -4.48
N ARG A 15 2.68 21.65 -5.63
CA ARG A 15 2.15 21.28 -6.95
C ARG A 15 2.03 19.76 -7.10
N TRP A 16 3.06 19.01 -6.73
CA TRP A 16 3.03 17.54 -6.79
C TRP A 16 1.94 16.95 -5.90
N ARG A 17 1.76 17.47 -4.69
CA ARG A 17 0.67 17.05 -3.79
C ARG A 17 -0.71 17.29 -4.41
N SER A 18 -0.93 18.46 -5.03
CA SER A 18 -2.20 18.75 -5.71
C SER A 18 -2.48 17.77 -6.85
N VAL A 19 -1.47 17.42 -7.64
CA VAL A 19 -1.60 16.42 -8.70
C VAL A 19 -1.90 15.04 -8.12
N ALA A 20 -1.21 14.61 -7.06
CA ALA A 20 -1.46 13.35 -6.39
C ALA A 20 -2.89 13.28 -5.83
N ASP A 21 -3.37 14.33 -5.16
CA ASP A 21 -4.74 14.40 -4.63
C ASP A 21 -5.79 14.31 -5.75
N LEU A 22 -5.56 14.95 -6.90
CA LEU A 22 -6.43 14.84 -8.08
C LEU A 22 -6.51 13.40 -8.60
N TYR A 23 -5.36 12.73 -8.75
CA TYR A 23 -5.32 11.34 -9.18
C TYR A 23 -5.98 10.39 -8.18
N HIS A 24 -5.78 10.62 -6.89
CA HIS A 24 -6.44 9.84 -5.84
C HIS A 24 -7.97 9.98 -5.90
N ALA A 25 -8.47 11.21 -6.05
CA ALA A 25 -9.91 11.47 -6.19
C ALA A 25 -10.48 10.83 -7.46
N TYR A 26 -9.79 10.98 -8.58
CA TYR A 26 -10.19 10.38 -9.86
C TYR A 26 -10.26 8.85 -9.77
N PHE A 27 -9.21 8.22 -9.25
CA PHE A 27 -9.15 6.76 -9.14
C PHE A 27 -10.19 6.21 -8.17
N THR A 28 -10.42 6.89 -7.05
CA THR A 28 -11.49 6.53 -6.11
C THR A 28 -12.87 6.63 -6.77
N GLY A 29 -13.14 7.70 -7.50
CA GLY A 29 -14.37 7.88 -8.26
C GLY A 29 -14.58 6.79 -9.33
N LEU A 30 -13.51 6.38 -10.00
CA LEU A 30 -13.54 5.27 -10.96
C LEU A 30 -13.93 3.95 -10.27
N ILE A 31 -13.31 3.61 -9.15
CA ILE A 31 -13.63 2.40 -8.38
C ILE A 31 -15.11 2.42 -7.96
N LEU A 32 -15.58 3.53 -7.38
CA LEU A 32 -16.99 3.67 -6.98
C LEU A 32 -17.95 3.53 -8.17
N THR A 33 -17.58 4.06 -9.34
CA THR A 33 -18.36 3.89 -10.55
C THR A 33 -18.46 2.43 -10.97
N VAL A 34 -17.35 1.68 -10.89
CA VAL A 34 -17.35 0.24 -11.18
C VAL A 34 -18.19 -0.53 -10.17
N VAL A 35 -18.07 -0.24 -8.87
CA VAL A 35 -18.91 -0.84 -7.81
C VAL A 35 -20.38 -0.61 -8.11
N THR A 36 -20.76 0.63 -8.44
CA THR A 36 -22.16 1.00 -8.69
C THR A 36 -22.73 0.33 -9.94
N ARG A 37 -21.94 0.22 -11.01
CA ARG A 37 -22.40 -0.27 -12.32
C ARG A 37 -22.24 -1.76 -12.51
N ARG A 38 -21.25 -2.39 -11.89
CA ARG A 38 -20.86 -3.78 -12.12
C ARG A 38 -20.94 -4.64 -10.87
N GLY A 39 -21.09 -4.02 -9.71
CA GLY A 39 -21.11 -4.70 -8.42
C GLY A 39 -19.74 -4.90 -7.79
N THR A 40 -19.77 -5.38 -6.56
CA THR A 40 -18.57 -5.51 -5.70
C THR A 40 -17.56 -6.53 -6.24
N ALA A 41 -18.02 -7.68 -6.75
CA ALA A 41 -17.15 -8.74 -7.24
C ALA A 41 -16.32 -8.30 -8.44
N ASP A 42 -16.95 -7.70 -9.45
CA ASP A 42 -16.26 -7.16 -10.64
C ASP A 42 -15.27 -6.04 -10.26
N ALA A 43 -15.69 -5.17 -9.33
CA ALA A 43 -14.82 -4.10 -8.83
C ALA A 43 -13.60 -4.64 -8.07
N ALA A 44 -13.78 -5.66 -7.23
CA ALA A 44 -12.69 -6.29 -6.51
C ALA A 44 -11.70 -6.97 -7.47
N GLU A 45 -12.19 -7.71 -8.46
CA GLU A 45 -11.33 -8.35 -9.47
C GLU A 45 -10.59 -7.31 -10.31
N PHE A 46 -11.25 -6.24 -10.76
CA PHE A 46 -10.64 -5.13 -11.47
C PHE A 46 -9.50 -4.50 -10.66
N VAL A 47 -9.78 -4.14 -9.41
CA VAL A 47 -8.81 -3.52 -8.52
C VAL A 47 -7.64 -4.46 -8.24
N PHE A 48 -7.91 -5.75 -7.96
CA PHE A 48 -6.85 -6.74 -7.78
C PHE A 48 -5.88 -6.78 -8.97
N ARG A 49 -6.40 -6.87 -10.21
CA ARG A 49 -5.58 -6.91 -11.43
C ARG A 49 -4.74 -5.65 -11.61
N VAL A 50 -5.34 -4.48 -11.39
CA VAL A 50 -4.63 -3.19 -11.51
C VAL A 50 -3.48 -3.13 -10.51
N PHE A 51 -3.73 -3.43 -9.23
CA PHE A 51 -2.70 -3.37 -8.19
C PHE A 51 -1.66 -4.46 -8.33
N ARG A 52 -2.03 -5.67 -8.80
CA ARG A 52 -1.09 -6.73 -9.12
C ARG A 52 -0.13 -6.32 -10.25
N ARG A 53 -0.68 -5.72 -11.32
CA ARG A 53 0.13 -5.21 -12.42
C ARG A 53 1.07 -4.10 -11.97
N GLN A 54 0.58 -3.15 -11.18
CA GLN A 54 1.43 -2.11 -10.60
C GLN A 54 2.57 -2.69 -9.75
N GLN A 55 2.27 -3.69 -8.92
CA GLN A 55 3.30 -4.36 -8.13
C GLN A 55 4.37 -5.00 -9.02
N GLN A 56 3.96 -5.72 -10.05
CA GLN A 56 4.89 -6.37 -10.99
C GLN A 56 5.79 -5.37 -11.72
N GLU A 57 5.22 -4.25 -12.14
CA GLU A 57 5.94 -3.23 -12.93
C GLU A 57 6.80 -2.28 -12.04
N ARG A 58 6.43 -2.09 -10.78
CA ARG A 58 6.99 -1.01 -9.95
C ARG A 58 7.81 -1.46 -8.75
N PHE A 59 7.55 -2.66 -8.22
CA PHE A 59 8.14 -3.05 -6.94
C PHE A 59 9.66 -3.22 -7.01
N LEU A 60 10.15 -4.12 -7.87
CA LEU A 60 11.61 -4.34 -7.99
C LEU A 60 12.37 -3.12 -8.53
N PRO A 61 11.94 -2.46 -9.63
CA PRO A 61 12.59 -1.23 -10.06
C PRO A 61 12.54 -0.12 -9.02
N GLY A 62 11.49 -0.08 -8.21
CA GLY A 62 11.38 0.89 -7.13
C GLY A 62 12.32 0.61 -5.97
N LEU A 63 12.51 -0.65 -5.59
CA LEU A 63 13.52 -1.04 -4.58
C LEU A 63 14.93 -0.62 -5.02
N GLU A 64 15.28 -0.86 -6.27
CA GLU A 64 16.57 -0.47 -6.84
C GLU A 64 16.74 1.05 -6.81
N LYS A 65 15.74 1.79 -7.33
CA LYS A 65 15.76 3.25 -7.39
C LYS A 65 15.87 3.89 -6.00
N LEU A 66 15.29 3.28 -4.99
CA LEU A 66 15.32 3.76 -3.60
C LEU A 66 16.53 3.25 -2.81
N GLY A 67 17.39 2.43 -3.42
CA GLY A 67 18.57 1.87 -2.77
C GLY A 67 18.25 0.82 -1.71
N LEU A 68 17.10 0.13 -1.81
CA LEU A 68 16.61 -0.80 -0.79
C LEU A 68 16.90 -2.28 -1.09
N SER A 69 17.45 -2.59 -2.26
CA SER A 69 17.64 -3.97 -2.74
C SER A 69 18.62 -4.81 -1.90
N HIS A 70 19.42 -4.16 -1.08
CA HIS A 70 20.39 -4.82 -0.20
C HIS A 70 19.85 -5.17 1.19
N LEU A 71 18.65 -4.69 1.51
CA LEU A 71 18.03 -4.91 2.82
C LEU A 71 17.37 -6.30 2.91
N PRO A 72 17.20 -6.83 4.15
CA PRO A 72 16.42 -8.04 4.38
C PRO A 72 15.00 -7.91 3.78
N PRO A 73 14.42 -8.99 3.23
CA PRO A 73 13.17 -8.93 2.47
C PRO A 73 12.00 -8.24 3.18
N ALA A 74 11.79 -8.51 4.46
CA ALA A 74 10.71 -7.90 5.24
C ALA A 74 10.92 -6.39 5.42
N VAL A 75 12.17 -5.99 5.68
CA VAL A 75 12.57 -4.59 5.84
C VAL A 75 12.47 -3.84 4.51
N ALA A 76 12.99 -4.44 3.42
CA ALA A 76 12.95 -3.88 2.08
C ALA A 76 11.51 -3.61 1.63
N ALA A 77 10.61 -4.59 1.80
CA ALA A 77 9.21 -4.44 1.44
C ALA A 77 8.50 -3.35 2.25
N ALA A 78 8.71 -3.29 3.56
CA ALA A 78 8.11 -2.28 4.41
C ALA A 78 8.63 -0.87 4.08
N GLN A 79 9.95 -0.70 3.93
CA GLN A 79 10.56 0.58 3.57
C GLN A 79 10.14 1.05 2.16
N TYR A 80 9.99 0.13 1.21
CA TYR A 80 9.46 0.47 -0.10
C TYR A 80 8.08 1.12 0.01
N HIS A 81 7.17 0.49 0.74
CA HIS A 81 5.83 1.04 0.94
C HIS A 81 5.84 2.37 1.69
N TYR A 82 6.71 2.50 2.69
CA TYR A 82 6.90 3.77 3.39
C TYR A 82 7.35 4.87 2.42
N LEU A 83 8.49 4.70 1.75
CA LEU A 83 9.09 5.75 0.93
C LEU A 83 8.28 6.05 -0.34
N SER A 84 7.79 5.02 -1.04
CA SER A 84 7.01 5.22 -2.27
C SER A 84 5.69 5.94 -2.02
N ASN A 85 5.01 5.64 -0.93
CA ASN A 85 3.79 6.34 -0.54
C ASN A 85 4.08 7.76 -0.05
N TRP A 86 5.14 7.93 0.73
CA TRP A 86 5.54 9.25 1.22
C TRP A 86 5.87 10.21 0.06
N ILE A 87 6.63 9.75 -0.93
CA ILE A 87 6.91 10.49 -2.19
C ILE A 87 5.60 10.80 -2.93
N GLY A 88 4.62 9.88 -2.92
CA GLY A 88 3.28 10.07 -3.48
C GLY A 88 2.35 10.98 -2.65
N GLY A 89 2.84 11.61 -1.58
CA GLY A 89 2.07 12.50 -0.71
C GLY A 89 1.13 11.79 0.27
N VAL A 90 1.30 10.47 0.46
CA VAL A 90 0.54 9.68 1.42
C VAL A 90 1.33 9.57 2.71
N HIS A 91 0.69 9.91 3.84
CA HIS A 91 1.32 9.74 5.16
C HIS A 91 1.38 8.25 5.51
N VAL A 92 2.57 7.78 5.79
CA VAL A 92 2.87 6.40 6.21
C VAL A 92 3.89 6.45 7.33
N GLU A 93 3.72 5.61 8.32
CA GLU A 93 4.68 5.37 9.39
C GLU A 93 5.37 4.03 9.15
N TYR A 94 6.64 3.96 9.44
CA TYR A 94 7.46 2.77 9.35
C TYR A 94 8.10 2.48 10.71
N MET A 95 8.06 1.21 11.13
CA MET A 95 8.72 0.75 12.35
C MET A 95 9.50 -0.53 12.08
N TYR A 96 10.80 -0.48 12.36
CA TYR A 96 11.67 -1.65 12.33
C TYR A 96 11.52 -2.43 13.64
N GLU A 97 11.29 -3.73 13.54
CA GLU A 97 11.28 -4.63 14.70
C GLU A 97 12.49 -5.56 14.67
N SER A 98 12.77 -6.16 13.52
CA SER A 98 13.93 -7.03 13.27
C SER A 98 14.15 -7.16 11.76
N ASP A 99 15.25 -7.82 11.36
CA ASP A 99 15.51 -8.14 9.96
C ASP A 99 14.42 -9.01 9.33
N ARG A 100 13.71 -9.81 10.16
CA ARG A 100 12.61 -10.69 9.73
C ARG A 100 11.22 -10.06 9.90
N LYS A 101 11.10 -8.84 10.47
CA LYS A 101 9.80 -8.21 10.69
C LYS A 101 9.89 -6.69 10.71
N ALA A 102 9.05 -6.05 9.92
CA ALA A 102 8.92 -4.60 9.85
C ALA A 102 7.46 -4.18 9.62
N LEU A 103 7.03 -3.11 10.30
CA LEU A 103 5.67 -2.64 10.32
C LEU A 103 5.47 -1.40 9.45
N ILE A 104 4.27 -1.27 8.90
CA ILE A 104 3.79 -0.07 8.22
C ILE A 104 2.41 0.30 8.77
N ARG A 105 2.18 1.60 8.94
CA ARG A 105 0.90 2.16 9.35
C ARG A 105 0.54 3.34 8.47
N TYR A 106 -0.70 3.37 8.03
CA TYR A 106 -1.31 4.46 7.29
C TYR A 106 -2.35 5.15 8.18
N PRO A 107 -1.99 6.25 8.84
CA PRO A 107 -2.93 7.00 9.65
C PRO A 107 -4.12 7.51 8.82
N PRO A 108 -5.30 7.65 9.41
CA PRO A 108 -6.44 8.22 8.70
C PRO A 108 -6.28 9.73 8.44
N PRO A 109 -6.93 10.29 7.43
CA PRO A 109 -7.68 9.56 6.41
C PRO A 109 -6.77 9.02 5.31
N ARG A 110 -6.92 7.74 4.96
CA ARG A 110 -6.27 7.22 3.75
C ARG A 110 -6.86 7.91 2.52
N TRP A 111 -6.02 8.05 1.46
CA TRP A 111 -6.45 8.72 0.22
C TRP A 111 -7.74 8.13 -0.38
N ILE A 112 -7.88 6.80 -0.34
CA ILE A 112 -9.04 6.09 -0.90
C ILE A 112 -10.33 6.30 -0.08
N TRP A 113 -10.20 6.80 1.16
CA TRP A 113 -11.30 7.02 2.08
C TRP A 113 -11.62 8.49 2.30
N LYS A 114 -11.04 9.39 1.51
CA LYS A 114 -11.34 10.83 1.63
C LYS A 114 -12.77 11.11 1.17
N GLY A 115 -13.48 11.91 1.97
CA GLY A 115 -14.84 12.34 1.66
C GLY A 115 -15.86 11.21 1.69
N THR A 116 -16.82 11.26 0.76
CA THR A 116 -17.93 10.29 0.68
C THR A 116 -17.51 8.87 0.27
N ALA A 117 -16.29 8.69 -0.21
CA ALA A 117 -15.77 7.40 -0.63
C ALA A 117 -15.77 6.36 0.50
N ILE A 118 -15.61 6.81 1.76
CA ILE A 118 -15.62 5.92 2.92
C ILE A 118 -16.96 5.17 3.08
N CYS A 119 -18.07 5.79 2.65
CA CYS A 119 -19.40 5.19 2.77
C CYS A 119 -19.75 4.23 1.62
N GLY A 120 -19.00 4.26 0.52
CA GLY A 120 -19.35 3.55 -0.71
C GLY A 120 -18.37 2.46 -1.13
N LEU A 121 -17.24 2.30 -0.45
CA LEU A 121 -16.23 1.33 -0.86
C LEU A 121 -16.35 0.02 -0.05
N PRO A 122 -16.73 -1.11 -0.69
CA PRO A 122 -16.85 -2.40 -0.01
C PRO A 122 -15.51 -2.91 0.54
N GLY A 123 -15.55 -3.67 1.64
CA GLY A 123 -14.37 -4.25 2.27
C GLY A 123 -13.60 -5.20 1.34
N GLU A 124 -14.31 -5.95 0.49
CA GLU A 124 -13.74 -6.84 -0.51
C GLU A 124 -12.84 -6.10 -1.50
N VAL A 125 -13.22 -4.89 -1.91
CA VAL A 125 -12.41 -4.04 -2.80
C VAL A 125 -11.12 -3.62 -2.11
N SER A 126 -11.19 -3.23 -0.82
CA SER A 126 -9.99 -2.91 -0.04
C SER A 126 -9.05 -4.11 0.11
N ARG A 127 -9.60 -5.29 0.42
CA ARG A 127 -8.82 -6.53 0.53
C ARG A 127 -8.20 -6.93 -0.80
N ALA A 128 -8.93 -6.76 -1.91
CA ALA A 128 -8.43 -7.02 -3.26
C ALA A 128 -7.24 -6.12 -3.61
N MET A 129 -7.28 -4.85 -3.24
CA MET A 129 -6.17 -3.91 -3.40
C MET A 129 -4.92 -4.38 -2.65
N LEU A 130 -5.07 -4.75 -1.38
CA LEU A 130 -3.96 -5.24 -0.56
C LEU A 130 -3.39 -6.55 -1.10
N ARG A 131 -4.24 -7.49 -1.54
CA ARG A 131 -3.79 -8.72 -2.20
C ARG A 131 -2.99 -8.42 -3.46
N GLY A 132 -3.46 -7.49 -4.28
CA GLY A 132 -2.76 -7.09 -5.51
C GLY A 132 -1.34 -6.64 -5.24
N TRP A 133 -1.13 -5.79 -4.26
CA TRP A 133 0.18 -5.22 -3.93
C TRP A 133 1.07 -6.16 -3.12
N HIS A 134 0.53 -6.85 -2.10
CA HIS A 134 1.39 -7.48 -1.09
C HIS A 134 1.61 -8.98 -1.31
N ALA A 135 0.65 -9.69 -1.91
CA ALA A 135 0.72 -11.15 -2.01
C ALA A 135 1.91 -11.69 -2.84
N ASN A 136 2.45 -10.87 -3.75
CA ASN A 136 3.53 -11.29 -4.65
C ASN A 136 4.91 -10.77 -4.27
N ASN A 137 5.05 -10.05 -3.18
CA ASN A 137 6.33 -9.43 -2.83
C ASN A 137 7.41 -10.49 -2.52
N GLY A 138 7.03 -11.57 -1.85
CA GLY A 138 7.94 -12.68 -1.60
C GLY A 138 8.40 -13.38 -2.89
N VAL A 139 7.50 -13.60 -3.85
CA VAL A 139 7.85 -14.15 -5.16
C VAL A 139 8.82 -13.23 -5.89
N ALA A 140 8.55 -11.92 -5.91
CA ALA A 140 9.40 -10.92 -6.55
C ALA A 140 10.80 -10.87 -5.93
N LEU A 141 10.90 -10.95 -4.60
CA LEU A 141 12.16 -10.97 -3.86
C LEU A 141 12.86 -12.34 -3.83
N ARG A 142 12.25 -13.37 -4.43
CA ARG A 142 12.72 -14.76 -4.39
C ARG A 142 12.83 -15.33 -2.97
N ASP A 143 12.04 -14.81 -2.04
CA ASP A 143 11.84 -15.36 -0.72
C ASP A 143 10.36 -15.66 -0.49
N LEU A 144 9.98 -16.92 -0.72
CA LEU A 144 8.60 -17.38 -0.58
C LEU A 144 8.11 -17.39 0.86
N ARG A 145 9.00 -17.24 1.85
CA ARG A 145 8.63 -17.14 3.28
C ARG A 145 8.13 -15.76 3.64
N LEU A 146 8.41 -14.74 2.79
CA LEU A 146 7.94 -13.39 3.04
C LEU A 146 6.42 -13.31 2.87
N GLY A 147 5.74 -12.83 3.90
CA GLY A 147 4.32 -12.55 3.90
C GLY A 147 3.99 -11.15 4.43
N PHE A 148 2.74 -10.75 4.21
CA PHE A 148 2.18 -9.52 4.77
C PHE A 148 0.96 -9.85 5.62
N VAL A 149 0.92 -9.36 6.85
CA VAL A 149 -0.22 -9.49 7.76
C VAL A 149 -0.85 -8.11 7.92
N CYS A 150 -2.10 -7.99 7.50
CA CYS A 150 -2.90 -6.79 7.72
C CYS A 150 -3.61 -6.90 9.08
N THR A 151 -3.28 -6.02 10.02
CA THR A 151 -3.79 -6.06 11.38
C THR A 151 -4.97 -5.11 11.61
N LYS A 152 -5.07 -4.04 10.80
CA LYS A 152 -6.17 -3.07 10.87
C LYS A 152 -6.59 -2.61 9.49
N GLN A 153 -7.87 -2.37 9.30
CA GLN A 153 -8.43 -1.74 8.12
C GLN A 153 -9.59 -0.79 8.48
N SER A 154 -9.61 0.39 7.87
CA SER A 154 -10.71 1.35 8.06
C SER A 154 -12.09 0.79 7.65
N VAL A 155 -12.13 -0.12 6.67
CA VAL A 155 -13.38 -0.79 6.23
C VAL A 155 -13.96 -1.73 7.27
N ASP A 156 -13.17 -2.16 8.23
CA ASP A 156 -13.59 -3.02 9.34
C ASP A 156 -13.93 -2.17 10.60
N GLY A 157 -14.08 -0.84 10.43
CA GLY A 157 -14.36 0.10 11.52
C GLY A 157 -13.15 0.48 12.38
N GLN A 158 -11.94 0.14 11.92
CA GLN A 158 -10.70 0.39 12.65
C GLN A 158 -10.03 1.69 12.21
N ASP A 159 -9.17 2.23 13.07
CA ASP A 159 -8.43 3.46 12.82
C ASP A 159 -7.27 3.24 11.85
N GLY A 160 -7.46 3.63 10.59
CA GLY A 160 -6.43 3.54 9.54
C GLY A 160 -6.24 2.15 8.93
N LEU A 161 -5.08 1.96 8.34
CA LEU A 161 -4.56 0.67 7.86
C LEU A 161 -3.24 0.40 8.56
N GLU A 162 -3.09 -0.79 9.11
CA GLU A 162 -1.85 -1.22 9.76
C GLU A 162 -1.54 -2.65 9.36
N GLY A 163 -0.27 -2.95 9.24
CA GLY A 163 0.21 -4.30 8.98
C GLY A 163 1.71 -4.41 9.09
N TYR A 164 2.20 -5.62 8.94
CA TYR A 164 3.64 -5.88 8.95
C TYR A 164 4.01 -6.92 7.90
N TYR A 165 5.22 -6.78 7.40
CA TYR A 165 5.92 -7.82 6.67
C TYR A 165 6.65 -8.70 7.66
N CYS A 166 6.60 -10.01 7.44
CA CYS A 166 7.39 -10.95 8.22
C CYS A 166 7.85 -12.12 7.35
N GLU A 167 8.98 -12.70 7.73
CA GLU A 167 9.44 -13.97 7.20
C GLU A 167 8.94 -15.10 8.10
N TYR A 168 8.10 -15.98 7.55
CA TYR A 168 7.65 -17.19 8.19
C TYR A 168 8.75 -18.25 8.21
N ASP A 169 8.65 -19.24 9.08
CA ASP A 169 9.57 -20.38 9.07
C ASP A 169 9.37 -21.27 7.84
N HIS A 170 8.13 -21.34 7.35
CA HIS A 170 7.75 -22.02 6.11
C HIS A 170 6.95 -21.08 5.20
N PRO A 171 7.00 -21.25 3.86
CA PRO A 171 6.19 -20.46 2.95
C PRO A 171 4.71 -20.57 3.30
N PRO A 172 3.99 -19.45 3.50
CA PRO A 172 2.54 -19.48 3.70
C PRO A 172 1.84 -19.92 2.41
N GLU A 173 0.68 -20.58 2.54
CA GLU A 173 -0.15 -20.96 1.40
C GLU A 173 -0.56 -19.73 0.58
N LEU A 174 -0.82 -19.93 -0.71
CA LEU A 174 -1.10 -18.82 -1.64
C LEU A 174 -2.35 -18.02 -1.26
N ASP A 175 -3.38 -18.69 -0.75
CA ASP A 175 -4.63 -18.07 -0.29
C ASP A 175 -4.45 -17.28 1.02
N GLN A 176 -3.38 -17.54 1.76
CA GLN A 176 -2.98 -16.85 2.99
C GLN A 176 -2.03 -15.66 2.72
N ARG A 177 -1.91 -15.20 1.48
CA ARG A 177 -1.07 -14.06 1.10
C ARG A 177 -1.90 -12.93 0.51
N PRO A 178 -2.12 -11.81 1.19
CA PRO A 178 -1.81 -11.49 2.59
C PRO A 178 -2.78 -12.13 3.59
N VAL A 179 -2.34 -12.28 4.82
CA VAL A 179 -3.19 -12.65 5.95
C VAL A 179 -3.93 -11.41 6.46
N PHE A 180 -5.22 -11.53 6.73
CA PHE A 180 -6.00 -10.49 7.40
C PHE A 180 -6.28 -10.98 8.83
N ALA A 181 -5.57 -10.39 9.81
CA ALA A 181 -5.84 -10.67 11.21
C ALA A 181 -7.21 -10.06 11.59
N ARG A 182 -8.00 -10.82 12.33
CA ARG A 182 -9.30 -10.38 12.86
C ARG A 182 -9.15 -9.86 14.28
#